data_e558d7654f546bdcaeaf9857a1ca1d70
#
_entry.id   e558d7654f546bdcaeaf9857a1ca1d70
#
_cell.length_a   1.000
_cell.length_b   1.000
_cell.length_c   1.000
_cell.angle_alpha   90.00
_cell.angle_beta   90.00
_cell.angle_gamma   90.00
#
_symmetry.space_group_name_H-M   'P 1'
#
loop_
_entity.id
_entity.type
_entity.pdbx_description
1 polymer ?
#
loop_
_entity_poly.entity_id
_entity_poly.type
_entity_poly.pdbx_seq_one_letter_code
_entity_poly.pdbx_strand_id
1 'polypeptide(L)'
;MTDAVQTPSSGSFTKRVFSGVQPTGALTLGNYLGALKRFVDMQNEDYETIYCIVELHAITVWQDPTTLRDQVREIAASYLASGLDPSKSTIFNQAAVEEHAQLAWIFNCVARMGWMQRMTQFKDKAGKNAQNASVGLFTYPALMAADILLYHATHVPVGDDQKQHLELTRDIATKFNHDFGQDFFPITEPVIGGPAARVMSLRDGSKKMSKSDPSDLSRINMADDADTIAQKIRKAKTDPEALPSEEAGLEGRAEARNLVAIYAALADESIETVLRDVGGKQFSEFKPMLVEHSRGALCHSRGALCQTAHEHSTSVVMCMI
;
A
#
# COMPACT_ATOMS: atom_id res chain seq x y z
N MET A 1 13.41 40.91 28.96
CA MET A 1 12.11 40.21 28.92
C MET A 1 12.35 38.91 28.12
N THR A 2 12.52 37.83 28.81
CA THR A 2 12.73 36.50 28.19
C THR A 2 11.34 35.89 28.02
N ASP A 3 10.88 35.84 26.76
CA ASP A 3 9.68 35.11 26.45
C ASP A 3 9.92 33.63 26.78
N ALA A 4 9.21 33.15 27.79
CA ALA A 4 9.19 31.75 28.13
C ALA A 4 8.53 31.00 26.96
N VAL A 5 9.32 30.19 26.25
CA VAL A 5 8.82 29.22 25.31
C VAL A 5 7.87 28.29 26.11
N GLN A 6 6.58 28.48 25.87
CA GLN A 6 5.57 27.55 26.43
C GLN A 6 5.85 26.17 25.92
N THR A 7 6.33 25.31 26.80
CA THR A 7 6.35 23.85 26.55
C THR A 7 4.90 23.40 26.27
N PRO A 8 4.60 22.79 25.13
CA PRO A 8 3.28 22.21 24.94
C PRO A 8 3.07 21.16 26.06
N SER A 9 1.99 21.32 26.82
CA SER A 9 1.50 20.27 27.70
C SER A 9 1.37 18.97 26.87
N SER A 10 1.52 17.79 27.48
CA SER A 10 1.29 16.47 26.87
C SER A 10 -0.13 16.37 26.29
N GLY A 11 -0.34 17.11 25.21
CA GLY A 11 -1.58 17.18 24.46
C GLY A 11 -1.69 15.93 23.62
N SER A 12 -2.83 15.27 23.64
CA SER A 12 -3.13 14.17 22.75
C SER A 12 -2.91 14.63 21.30
N PHE A 13 -2.03 13.94 20.58
CA PHE A 13 -1.86 14.17 19.15
C PHE A 13 -3.17 13.91 18.41
N THR A 14 -3.45 14.70 17.38
CA THR A 14 -4.58 14.46 16.50
C THR A 14 -4.46 13.07 15.89
N LYS A 15 -5.57 12.34 15.81
CA LYS A 15 -5.61 11.03 15.14
C LYS A 15 -5.31 11.22 13.65
N ARG A 16 -4.10 10.94 13.25
CA ARG A 16 -3.62 11.12 11.88
C ARG A 16 -3.06 9.83 11.33
N VAL A 17 -3.49 9.49 10.12
CA VAL A 17 -3.01 8.35 9.35
C VAL A 17 -2.04 8.84 8.30
N PHE A 18 -0.89 8.18 8.20
CA PHE A 18 0.03 8.33 7.08
C PHE A 18 0.23 6.99 6.38
N SER A 19 0.19 7.01 5.06
CA SER A 19 0.61 5.86 4.26
C SER A 19 1.09 6.30 2.88
N GLY A 20 1.75 5.39 2.16
CA GLY A 20 2.25 5.71 0.83
C GLY A 20 2.46 4.50 -0.06
N VAL A 21 2.49 4.77 -1.37
CA VAL A 21 2.77 3.76 -2.40
C VAL A 21 3.97 4.16 -3.22
N GLN A 22 4.89 3.23 -3.44
CA GLN A 22 6.04 3.45 -4.32
C GLN A 22 5.62 3.42 -5.79
N PRO A 23 6.04 4.41 -6.60
CA PRO A 23 5.76 4.47 -8.03
C PRO A 23 6.71 3.54 -8.80
N THR A 24 6.62 2.23 -8.56
CA THR A 24 7.45 1.21 -9.19
C THR A 24 6.60 0.24 -9.99
N GLY A 25 6.27 0.61 -11.23
CA GLY A 25 5.42 -0.16 -12.14
C GLY A 25 3.91 -0.06 -11.83
N ALA A 26 3.10 -0.57 -12.77
CA ALA A 26 1.65 -0.51 -12.71
C ALA A 26 1.08 -1.15 -11.43
N LEU A 27 0.03 -0.54 -10.88
CA LEU A 27 -0.69 -1.11 -9.74
C LEU A 27 -1.49 -2.33 -10.16
N THR A 28 -1.52 -3.34 -9.29
CA THR A 28 -2.28 -4.56 -9.48
C THR A 28 -3.50 -4.59 -8.57
N LEU A 29 -4.42 -5.51 -8.85
CA LEU A 29 -5.55 -5.83 -7.95
C LEU A 29 -5.07 -6.10 -6.51
N GLY A 30 -3.89 -6.72 -6.34
CA GLY A 30 -3.28 -6.93 -5.03
C GLY A 30 -2.90 -5.63 -4.31
N ASN A 31 -2.49 -4.59 -5.04
CA ASN A 31 -2.25 -3.26 -4.45
C ASN A 31 -3.57 -2.56 -4.10
N TYR A 32 -4.58 -2.69 -4.96
CA TYR A 32 -5.90 -2.13 -4.70
C TYR A 32 -6.53 -2.72 -3.42
N LEU A 33 -6.70 -4.04 -3.38
CA LEU A 33 -7.33 -4.71 -2.24
C LEU A 33 -6.47 -4.72 -0.96
N GLY A 34 -5.15 -4.69 -1.13
CA GLY A 34 -4.20 -4.73 0.00
C GLY A 34 -3.90 -3.37 0.63
N ALA A 35 -4.15 -2.26 -0.09
CA ALA A 35 -3.83 -0.92 0.40
C ALA A 35 -4.88 0.14 0.01
N LEU A 36 -5.13 0.36 -1.28
CA LEU A 36 -5.92 1.52 -1.73
C LEU A 36 -7.36 1.49 -1.21
N LYS A 37 -8.01 0.32 -1.23
CA LYS A 37 -9.36 0.15 -0.68
C LYS A 37 -9.40 0.58 0.79
N ARG A 38 -8.40 0.17 1.59
CA ARG A 38 -8.29 0.58 3.00
C ARG A 38 -8.08 2.09 3.15
N PHE A 39 -7.32 2.73 2.25
CA PHE A 39 -7.15 4.19 2.27
C PHE A 39 -8.50 4.90 2.05
N VAL A 40 -9.30 4.41 1.10
CA VAL A 40 -10.65 4.93 0.82
C VAL A 40 -11.58 4.72 2.02
N ASP A 41 -11.51 3.60 2.70
CA ASP A 41 -12.31 3.36 3.91
C ASP A 41 -11.90 4.33 5.02
N MET A 42 -10.60 4.48 5.28
CA MET A 42 -10.08 5.31 6.37
C MET A 42 -10.34 6.81 6.20
N GLN A 43 -10.44 7.32 4.97
CA GLN A 43 -10.81 8.74 4.74
C GLN A 43 -12.23 9.07 5.23
N ASN A 44 -13.06 8.06 5.46
CA ASN A 44 -14.44 8.20 5.97
C ASN A 44 -14.56 7.85 7.46
N GLU A 45 -13.45 7.46 8.11
CA GLU A 45 -13.34 7.22 9.55
C GLU A 45 -12.90 8.51 10.29
N ASP A 46 -12.77 8.46 11.60
CA ASP A 46 -12.35 9.60 12.45
C ASP A 46 -10.83 9.77 12.44
N TYR A 47 -10.26 10.07 11.26
CA TYR A 47 -8.84 10.35 11.04
C TYR A 47 -8.62 11.53 10.10
N GLU A 48 -7.58 12.30 10.34
CA GLU A 48 -6.93 13.06 9.29
C GLU A 48 -6.07 12.11 8.45
N THR A 49 -6.31 12.03 7.15
CA THR A 49 -5.61 11.07 6.29
C THR A 49 -4.64 11.75 5.33
N ILE A 50 -3.42 11.21 5.28
CA ILE A 50 -2.32 11.69 4.43
C ILE A 50 -1.79 10.51 3.61
N TYR A 51 -1.88 10.61 2.30
CA TYR A 51 -1.43 9.57 1.37
C TYR A 51 -0.36 10.11 0.43
N CYS A 52 0.83 9.55 0.52
CA CYS A 52 2.03 10.01 -0.16
C CYS A 52 2.40 9.07 -1.32
N ILE A 53 2.88 9.64 -2.42
CA ILE A 53 3.56 8.86 -3.46
C ILE A 53 5.05 8.94 -3.14
N VAL A 54 5.67 7.78 -2.81
CA VAL A 54 6.98 7.76 -2.16
C VAL A 54 8.10 7.43 -3.15
N GLU A 55 8.40 8.38 -4.04
CA GLU A 55 9.42 8.22 -5.06
C GLU A 55 10.86 8.20 -4.52
N LEU A 56 11.14 8.85 -3.37
CA LEU A 56 12.47 8.77 -2.75
C LEU A 56 12.78 7.33 -2.29
N HIS A 57 11.76 6.56 -1.91
CA HIS A 57 11.93 5.12 -1.67
C HIS A 57 12.17 4.34 -2.96
N ALA A 58 11.56 4.74 -4.06
CA ALA A 58 11.74 4.06 -5.34
C ALA A 58 13.19 4.17 -5.85
N ILE A 59 13.82 5.33 -5.69
CA ILE A 59 15.20 5.59 -6.16
C ILE A 59 16.28 4.89 -5.31
N THR A 60 15.93 4.20 -4.24
CA THR A 60 16.88 3.31 -3.52
C THR A 60 17.40 2.19 -4.41
N VAL A 61 16.68 1.89 -5.47
CA VAL A 61 17.07 1.06 -6.60
C VAL A 61 16.99 1.93 -7.85
N TRP A 62 17.92 1.76 -8.79
CA TRP A 62 17.96 2.60 -10.00
C TRP A 62 16.61 2.62 -10.73
N GLN A 63 16.15 3.82 -11.07
CA GLN A 63 14.94 4.09 -11.85
C GLN A 63 15.27 5.00 -13.03
N ASP A 64 14.65 4.75 -14.18
CA ASP A 64 14.71 5.70 -15.29
C ASP A 64 13.90 6.96 -14.93
N PRO A 65 14.48 8.17 -15.01
CA PRO A 65 13.82 9.39 -14.55
C PRO A 65 12.51 9.73 -15.29
N THR A 66 12.45 9.43 -16.59
CA THR A 66 11.23 9.69 -17.38
C THR A 66 10.12 8.74 -16.97
N THR A 67 10.44 7.46 -16.90
CA THR A 67 9.52 6.40 -16.45
C THR A 67 9.04 6.66 -15.02
N LEU A 68 9.93 7.08 -14.10
CA LEU A 68 9.56 7.38 -12.73
C LEU A 68 8.53 8.53 -12.64
N ARG A 69 8.75 9.60 -13.42
CA ARG A 69 7.80 10.73 -13.49
C ARG A 69 6.41 10.28 -13.95
N ASP A 70 6.36 9.46 -14.98
CA ASP A 70 5.08 8.96 -15.51
C ASP A 70 4.40 8.03 -14.51
N GLN A 71 5.16 7.19 -13.80
CA GLN A 71 4.65 6.33 -12.74
C GLN A 71 4.11 7.11 -11.53
N VAL A 72 4.73 8.23 -11.14
CA VAL A 72 4.19 9.11 -10.08
C VAL A 72 2.80 9.61 -10.48
N ARG A 73 2.63 10.08 -11.73
CA ARG A 73 1.33 10.52 -12.25
C ARG A 73 0.30 9.39 -12.30
N GLU A 74 0.72 8.20 -12.72
CA GLU A 74 -0.14 7.01 -12.76
C GLU A 74 -0.63 6.61 -11.35
N ILE A 75 0.23 6.67 -10.32
CA ILE A 75 -0.17 6.42 -8.94
C ILE A 75 -1.16 7.48 -8.45
N ALA A 76 -0.90 8.77 -8.72
CA ALA A 76 -1.83 9.85 -8.35
C ALA A 76 -3.22 9.63 -8.99
N ALA A 77 -3.25 9.34 -10.27
CA ALA A 77 -4.48 9.02 -10.99
C ALA A 77 -5.17 7.77 -10.42
N SER A 78 -4.40 6.74 -10.05
CA SER A 78 -4.94 5.52 -9.42
C SER A 78 -5.52 5.77 -8.04
N TYR A 79 -4.95 6.68 -7.25
CA TYR A 79 -5.51 7.09 -5.96
C TYR A 79 -6.91 7.70 -6.14
N LEU A 80 -7.02 8.69 -7.02
CA LEU A 80 -8.30 9.35 -7.32
C LEU A 80 -9.32 8.38 -7.89
N ALA A 81 -8.90 7.56 -8.85
CA ALA A 81 -9.75 6.56 -9.48
C ALA A 81 -10.24 5.47 -8.51
N SER A 82 -9.48 5.18 -7.46
CA SER A 82 -9.89 4.25 -6.39
C SER A 82 -10.91 4.83 -5.43
N GLY A 83 -11.21 6.14 -5.51
CA GLY A 83 -12.19 6.82 -4.67
C GLY A 83 -11.57 7.67 -3.55
N LEU A 84 -10.25 7.92 -3.58
CA LEU A 84 -9.66 8.91 -2.69
C LEU A 84 -10.09 10.30 -3.10
N ASP A 85 -10.67 11.04 -2.15
CA ASP A 85 -11.22 12.38 -2.33
C ASP A 85 -10.22 13.42 -1.79
N PRO A 86 -9.64 14.28 -2.67
CA PRO A 86 -8.69 15.33 -2.24
C PRO A 86 -9.29 16.37 -1.29
N SER A 87 -10.62 16.44 -1.18
CA SER A 87 -11.27 17.31 -0.19
C SER A 87 -11.27 16.72 1.23
N LYS A 88 -11.06 15.40 1.35
CA LYS A 88 -11.01 14.66 2.62
C LYS A 88 -9.61 14.23 3.02
N SER A 89 -8.77 13.91 2.04
CA SER A 89 -7.42 13.38 2.24
C SER A 89 -6.37 14.29 1.63
N THR A 90 -5.26 14.48 2.31
CA THR A 90 -4.08 15.12 1.71
C THR A 90 -3.35 14.11 0.83
N ILE A 91 -3.17 14.43 -0.45
CA ILE A 91 -2.47 13.58 -1.43
C ILE A 91 -1.32 14.39 -2.04
N PHE A 92 -0.10 13.86 -2.02
CA PHE A 92 1.07 14.55 -2.55
C PHE A 92 2.18 13.57 -2.92
N ASN A 93 3.20 14.05 -3.66
CA ASN A 93 4.42 13.29 -3.92
C ASN A 93 5.53 13.70 -2.94
N GLN A 94 6.28 12.72 -2.45
CA GLN A 94 7.26 12.85 -1.38
C GLN A 94 8.36 13.90 -1.67
N ALA A 95 8.88 13.91 -2.90
CA ALA A 95 9.97 14.81 -3.27
C ALA A 95 9.55 16.30 -3.36
N ALA A 96 8.25 16.61 -3.37
CA ALA A 96 7.78 17.99 -3.30
C ALA A 96 7.93 18.61 -1.89
N VAL A 97 8.21 17.80 -0.88
CA VAL A 97 8.40 18.22 0.52
C VAL A 97 9.82 17.86 0.94
N GLU A 98 10.74 18.82 0.89
CA GLU A 98 12.18 18.61 1.14
C GLU A 98 12.47 18.10 2.55
N GLU A 99 11.61 18.41 3.51
CA GLU A 99 11.73 18.06 4.91
C GLU A 99 11.74 16.54 5.16
N HIS A 100 11.19 15.73 4.27
CA HIS A 100 11.32 14.28 4.32
C HIS A 100 12.80 13.84 4.33
N ALA A 101 13.59 14.37 3.38
CA ALA A 101 15.01 14.06 3.30
C ALA A 101 15.82 14.70 4.44
N GLN A 102 15.46 15.91 4.87
CA GLN A 102 16.12 16.59 5.98
C GLN A 102 15.88 15.85 7.30
N LEU A 103 14.64 15.48 7.61
CA LEU A 103 14.32 14.73 8.82
C LEU A 103 14.92 13.31 8.78
N ALA A 104 14.95 12.68 7.61
CA ALA A 104 15.62 11.39 7.43
C ALA A 104 17.11 11.47 7.77
N TRP A 105 17.80 12.57 7.42
CA TRP A 105 19.18 12.78 7.82
C TRP A 105 19.32 12.88 9.33
N ILE A 106 18.47 13.66 9.98
CA ILE A 106 18.44 13.78 11.45
C ILE A 106 18.21 12.40 12.09
N PHE A 107 17.28 11.61 11.58
CA PHE A 107 16.99 10.28 12.10
C PHE A 107 18.12 9.28 11.86
N ASN A 108 18.88 9.43 10.78
CA ASN A 108 20.12 8.66 10.60
C ASN A 108 21.16 8.96 11.68
N CYS A 109 21.13 10.17 12.27
CA CYS A 109 22.00 10.54 13.39
C CYS A 109 21.45 10.08 14.77
N VAL A 110 20.13 9.82 14.85
CA VAL A 110 19.46 9.31 16.07
C VAL A 110 19.45 7.78 16.12
N ALA A 111 19.16 7.14 14.99
CA ALA A 111 19.08 5.68 14.87
C ALA A 111 20.45 5.01 15.14
N ARG A 112 20.40 3.79 15.67
CA ARG A 112 21.61 3.01 15.98
C ARG A 112 21.90 2.01 14.88
N MET A 113 23.17 1.84 14.52
CA MET A 113 23.62 0.85 13.53
C MET A 113 23.05 -0.56 13.81
N GLY A 114 23.01 -0.98 15.08
CA GLY A 114 22.45 -2.28 15.46
C GLY A 114 20.95 -2.41 15.18
N TRP A 115 20.19 -1.32 15.17
CA TRP A 115 18.77 -1.31 14.79
C TRP A 115 18.63 -1.52 13.28
N MET A 116 19.39 -0.76 12.51
CA MET A 116 19.39 -0.83 11.04
C MET A 116 19.85 -2.21 10.54
N GLN A 117 20.86 -2.81 11.16
CA GLN A 117 21.38 -4.13 10.79
C GLN A 117 20.40 -5.28 11.07
N ARG A 118 19.44 -5.10 11.98
CA ARG A 118 18.39 -6.08 12.25
C ARG A 118 17.29 -6.10 11.19
N MET A 119 17.21 -5.04 10.36
CA MET A 119 16.17 -4.95 9.33
C MET A 119 16.34 -6.05 8.28
N THR A 120 15.34 -6.93 8.18
CA THR A 120 15.40 -8.10 7.30
C THR A 120 15.30 -7.73 5.82
N GLN A 121 14.53 -6.70 5.49
CA GLN A 121 14.29 -6.30 4.10
C GLN A 121 15.55 -5.84 3.35
N PHE A 122 16.55 -5.27 4.03
CA PHE A 122 17.85 -5.01 3.39
C PHE A 122 18.48 -6.28 2.89
N LYS A 123 18.49 -7.34 3.74
CA LYS A 123 19.08 -8.64 3.39
C LYS A 123 18.35 -9.29 2.22
N ASP A 124 17.03 -9.19 2.21
CA ASP A 124 16.18 -9.77 1.16
C ASP A 124 16.35 -9.06 -0.19
N LYS A 125 16.37 -7.71 -0.18
CA LYS A 125 16.52 -6.90 -1.41
C LYS A 125 17.93 -6.83 -1.94
N ALA A 126 18.94 -6.75 -1.09
CA ALA A 126 20.35 -6.74 -1.48
C ALA A 126 20.83 -8.11 -1.96
N GLY A 127 20.26 -9.19 -1.42
CA GLY A 127 20.60 -10.57 -1.79
C GLY A 127 22.09 -10.87 -1.72
N LYS A 128 22.61 -11.60 -2.73
CA LYS A 128 24.04 -11.95 -2.83
C LYS A 128 24.93 -10.77 -3.22
N ASN A 129 24.36 -9.65 -3.68
CA ASN A 129 25.10 -8.47 -4.16
C ASN A 129 25.05 -7.30 -3.15
N ALA A 130 25.04 -7.59 -1.85
CA ALA A 130 24.97 -6.56 -0.82
C ALA A 130 26.05 -5.47 -0.93
N GLN A 131 27.22 -5.79 -1.48
CA GLN A 131 28.30 -4.83 -1.70
C GLN A 131 27.99 -3.79 -2.78
N ASN A 132 27.09 -4.10 -3.72
CA ASN A 132 26.66 -3.21 -4.80
C ASN A 132 25.31 -2.52 -4.48
N ALA A 133 24.72 -2.78 -3.32
CA ALA A 133 23.51 -2.12 -2.90
C ALA A 133 23.78 -0.65 -2.56
N SER A 134 22.85 0.24 -2.90
CA SER A 134 22.97 1.64 -2.54
C SER A 134 22.91 1.82 -1.01
N VAL A 135 23.58 2.84 -0.48
CA VAL A 135 23.44 3.22 0.94
C VAL A 135 21.99 3.55 1.26
N GLY A 136 21.26 4.17 0.33
CA GLY A 136 19.83 4.45 0.47
C GLY A 136 19.00 3.19 0.74
N LEU A 137 19.34 2.04 0.13
CA LEU A 137 18.67 0.78 0.42
C LEU A 137 18.91 0.28 1.85
N PHE A 138 20.01 0.66 2.49
CA PHE A 138 20.28 0.36 3.91
C PHE A 138 19.57 1.35 4.84
N THR A 139 19.50 2.64 4.46
CA THR A 139 19.01 3.71 5.33
C THR A 139 17.55 4.10 5.10
N TYR A 140 16.88 3.57 4.06
CA TYR A 140 15.47 3.92 3.80
C TYR A 140 14.50 3.69 4.99
N PRO A 141 14.74 2.79 5.96
CA PRO A 141 13.86 2.71 7.12
C PRO A 141 13.86 3.97 7.98
N ALA A 142 14.97 4.74 8.00
CA ALA A 142 15.02 6.05 8.65
C ALA A 142 14.24 7.12 7.84
N LEU A 143 14.24 7.03 6.50
CA LEU A 143 13.39 7.85 5.64
C LEU A 143 11.90 7.53 5.87
N MET A 144 11.54 6.25 5.99
CA MET A 144 10.15 5.87 6.31
C MET A 144 9.72 6.40 7.68
N ALA A 145 10.61 6.38 8.67
CA ALA A 145 10.32 6.99 9.97
C ALA A 145 10.12 8.51 9.84
N ALA A 146 10.92 9.18 8.99
CA ALA A 146 10.76 10.60 8.71
C ALA A 146 9.42 10.89 8.02
N ASP A 147 9.03 10.09 7.02
CA ASP A 147 7.74 10.25 6.34
C ASP A 147 6.56 10.24 7.32
N ILE A 148 6.59 9.34 8.27
CA ILE A 148 5.52 9.14 9.26
C ILE A 148 5.54 10.26 10.31
N LEU A 149 6.70 10.53 10.88
CA LEU A 149 6.84 11.42 12.05
C LEU A 149 6.82 12.89 11.67
N LEU A 150 7.19 13.28 10.44
CA LEU A 150 7.13 14.65 9.94
C LEU A 150 5.72 15.24 10.10
N TYR A 151 4.71 14.44 9.92
CA TYR A 151 3.30 14.83 10.03
C TYR A 151 2.68 14.49 11.39
N HIS A 152 3.48 14.06 12.37
CA HIS A 152 2.98 13.57 13.66
C HIS A 152 1.89 12.49 13.47
N ALA A 153 2.08 11.58 12.52
CA ALA A 153 1.12 10.52 12.28
C ALA A 153 1.06 9.55 13.48
N THR A 154 -0.15 9.37 13.99
CA THR A 154 -0.41 8.50 15.14
C THR A 154 -0.71 7.07 14.72
N HIS A 155 -1.09 6.87 13.46
CA HIS A 155 -1.51 5.57 12.93
C HIS A 155 -0.94 5.33 11.54
N VAL A 156 -0.52 4.10 11.27
CA VAL A 156 -0.04 3.67 9.95
C VAL A 156 -0.70 2.35 9.58
N PRO A 157 -1.46 2.29 8.47
CA PRO A 157 -1.95 1.01 7.95
C PRO A 157 -0.77 0.20 7.40
N VAL A 158 -0.47 -0.92 8.02
CA VAL A 158 0.68 -1.76 7.67
C VAL A 158 0.24 -3.20 7.40
N GLY A 159 0.87 -3.80 6.38
CA GLY A 159 0.89 -5.24 6.24
C GLY A 159 1.92 -5.87 7.19
N ASP A 160 1.89 -7.19 7.31
CA ASP A 160 2.80 -7.95 8.20
C ASP A 160 4.28 -7.71 7.90
N ASP A 161 4.61 -7.48 6.63
CA ASP A 161 5.97 -7.21 6.15
C ASP A 161 6.52 -5.84 6.54
N GLN A 162 5.66 -4.91 6.98
CA GLN A 162 6.05 -3.55 7.37
C GLN A 162 6.10 -3.35 8.90
N LYS A 163 5.70 -4.33 9.70
CA LYS A 163 5.68 -4.23 11.17
C LYS A 163 7.05 -3.84 11.73
N GLN A 164 8.12 -4.46 11.23
CA GLN A 164 9.48 -4.18 11.70
C GLN A 164 9.93 -2.73 11.42
N HIS A 165 9.49 -2.13 10.31
CA HIS A 165 9.78 -0.73 10.02
C HIS A 165 9.04 0.21 10.97
N LEU A 166 7.80 -0.13 11.32
CA LEU A 166 7.04 0.67 12.27
C LEU A 166 7.61 0.55 13.69
N GLU A 167 8.11 -0.62 14.09
CA GLU A 167 8.86 -0.78 15.34
C GLU A 167 10.09 0.12 15.38
N LEU A 168 10.86 0.18 14.28
CA LEU A 168 12.00 1.09 14.17
C LEU A 168 11.57 2.57 14.26
N THR A 169 10.45 2.94 13.64
CA THR A 169 9.88 4.29 13.72
C THR A 169 9.57 4.65 15.18
N ARG A 170 8.99 3.72 15.94
CA ARG A 170 8.69 3.89 17.38
C ARG A 170 9.97 4.02 18.21
N ASP A 171 10.98 3.20 17.92
CA ASP A 171 12.30 3.27 18.59
C ASP A 171 12.96 4.63 18.37
N ILE A 172 12.93 5.15 17.13
CA ILE A 172 13.46 6.47 16.76
C ILE A 172 12.69 7.57 17.49
N ALA A 173 11.36 7.57 17.46
CA ALA A 173 10.53 8.55 18.15
C ALA A 173 10.78 8.56 19.66
N THR A 174 10.81 7.35 20.27
CA THR A 174 11.08 7.20 21.71
C THR A 174 12.45 7.74 22.10
N LYS A 175 13.48 7.39 21.31
CA LYS A 175 14.83 7.87 21.57
C LYS A 175 14.94 9.39 21.38
N PHE A 176 14.35 9.94 20.32
CA PHE A 176 14.35 11.38 20.07
C PHE A 176 13.66 12.12 21.23
N ASN A 177 12.46 11.73 21.60
CA ASN A 177 11.72 12.33 22.71
C ASN A 177 12.50 12.27 24.01
N HIS A 178 13.14 11.13 24.32
CA HIS A 178 13.99 10.98 25.50
C HIS A 178 15.22 11.89 25.47
N ASP A 179 15.93 11.95 24.33
CA ASP A 179 17.18 12.73 24.21
C ASP A 179 16.93 14.24 24.31
N PHE A 180 15.76 14.71 23.87
CA PHE A 180 15.36 16.12 23.93
C PHE A 180 14.47 16.46 25.12
N GLY A 181 14.08 15.46 25.94
CA GLY A 181 13.31 15.67 27.18
C GLY A 181 11.88 16.17 26.98
N GLN A 182 11.26 15.86 25.82
CA GLN A 182 9.88 16.25 25.49
C GLN A 182 9.22 15.24 24.53
N ASP A 183 7.91 15.12 24.63
CA ASP A 183 7.10 14.28 23.73
C ASP A 183 6.84 15.01 22.40
N PHE A 184 7.89 15.16 21.60
CA PHE A 184 7.82 15.86 20.32
C PHE A 184 7.15 15.02 19.22
N PHE A 185 7.46 13.71 19.14
CA PHE A 185 6.85 12.80 18.18
C PHE A 185 5.88 11.85 18.87
N PRO A 186 4.74 11.51 18.24
CA PRO A 186 3.85 10.47 18.72
C PRO A 186 4.53 9.09 18.62
N ILE A 187 4.15 8.17 19.49
CA ILE A 187 4.50 6.77 19.35
C ILE A 187 3.44 6.14 18.44
N THR A 188 3.77 6.08 17.17
CA THR A 188 2.85 5.65 16.10
C THR A 188 2.37 4.21 16.27
N GLU A 189 1.08 3.95 16.05
CA GLU A 189 0.47 2.63 16.18
C GLU A 189 0.15 2.01 14.81
N PRO A 190 0.30 0.68 14.67
CA PRO A 190 -0.14 -0.01 13.48
C PRO A 190 -1.67 -0.06 13.43
N VAL A 191 -2.26 0.33 12.31
CA VAL A 191 -3.64 -0.03 12.02
C VAL A 191 -3.60 -1.37 11.30
N ILE A 192 -3.83 -2.41 12.07
CA ILE A 192 -4.03 -3.75 11.53
C ILE A 192 -5.48 -3.77 11.05
N GLY A 193 -5.68 -3.39 9.80
CA GLY A 193 -7.01 -3.41 9.18
C GLY A 193 -7.53 -4.83 9.04
N GLY A 194 -8.88 -4.98 8.90
CA GLY A 194 -9.55 -6.25 8.58
C GLY A 194 -8.85 -7.05 7.46
N PRO A 195 -9.32 -8.18 7.01
CA PRO A 195 -8.58 -9.08 6.13
C PRO A 195 -8.22 -8.36 4.84
N ALA A 196 -7.09 -7.61 4.88
CA ALA A 196 -6.47 -7.15 3.65
C ALA A 196 -6.22 -8.40 2.84
N ALA A 197 -7.02 -8.62 1.83
CA ALA A 197 -6.96 -9.85 1.06
C ALA A 197 -5.54 -9.95 0.50
N ARG A 198 -4.74 -10.86 1.06
CA ARG A 198 -3.43 -11.16 0.49
C ARG A 198 -3.66 -11.84 -0.84
N VAL A 199 -3.75 -11.02 -1.89
CA VAL A 199 -4.01 -11.50 -3.24
C VAL A 199 -2.80 -12.26 -3.74
N MET A 200 -3.04 -13.52 -4.14
CA MET A 200 -2.01 -14.39 -4.67
C MET A 200 -2.04 -14.36 -6.20
N SER A 201 -0.97 -14.87 -6.83
CA SER A 201 -0.87 -14.98 -8.28
C SER A 201 -2.03 -15.82 -8.85
N LEU A 202 -2.59 -15.39 -9.98
CA LEU A 202 -3.61 -16.17 -10.71
C LEU A 202 -3.06 -17.47 -11.34
N ARG A 203 -1.73 -17.62 -11.39
CA ARG A 203 -1.05 -18.78 -11.95
C ARG A 203 -0.45 -19.71 -10.90
N ASP A 204 -0.31 -19.22 -9.66
CA ASP A 204 0.28 -19.95 -8.55
C ASP A 204 -0.26 -19.37 -7.21
N GLY A 205 -1.26 -20.03 -6.66
CA GLY A 205 -1.92 -19.60 -5.42
C GLY A 205 -1.03 -19.60 -4.17
N SER A 206 0.18 -20.13 -4.27
CA SER A 206 1.18 -20.09 -3.18
C SER A 206 2.06 -18.84 -3.17
N LYS A 207 2.10 -18.10 -4.31
CA LYS A 207 2.92 -16.89 -4.47
C LYS A 207 2.08 -15.63 -4.45
N LYS A 208 2.55 -14.59 -3.74
CA LYS A 208 1.90 -13.27 -3.75
C LYS A 208 1.85 -12.71 -5.17
N MET A 209 0.72 -12.10 -5.56
CA MET A 209 0.61 -11.35 -6.82
C MET A 209 1.69 -10.28 -6.87
N SER A 210 2.50 -10.30 -7.93
CA SER A 210 3.67 -9.45 -8.05
C SER A 210 3.71 -8.71 -9.38
N LYS A 211 4.11 -7.43 -9.33
CA LYS A 211 4.36 -6.59 -10.51
C LYS A 211 5.52 -7.13 -11.35
N SER A 212 6.49 -7.78 -10.72
CA SER A 212 7.72 -8.29 -11.35
C SER A 212 7.61 -9.71 -11.91
N ASP A 213 6.44 -10.36 -11.81
CA ASP A 213 6.24 -11.67 -12.43
C ASP A 213 6.36 -11.54 -13.98
N PRO A 214 7.15 -12.38 -14.65
CA PRO A 214 7.31 -12.32 -16.10
C PRO A 214 6.01 -12.59 -16.86
N SER A 215 5.06 -13.30 -16.27
CA SER A 215 3.76 -13.60 -16.87
C SER A 215 2.73 -12.54 -16.49
N ASP A 216 2.25 -11.76 -17.46
CA ASP A 216 1.14 -10.83 -17.22
C ASP A 216 -0.18 -11.53 -16.84
N LEU A 217 -0.35 -12.81 -17.19
CA LEU A 217 -1.49 -13.62 -16.77
C LEU A 217 -1.48 -13.98 -15.27
N SER A 218 -0.40 -13.70 -14.57
CA SER A 218 -0.28 -13.95 -13.13
C SER A 218 -1.00 -12.91 -12.27
N ARG A 219 -1.36 -11.75 -12.85
CA ARG A 219 -1.91 -10.59 -12.15
C ARG A 219 -3.01 -9.89 -12.97
N ILE A 220 -3.85 -9.16 -12.29
CA ILE A 220 -4.75 -8.16 -12.88
C ILE A 220 -4.13 -6.81 -12.59
N ASN A 221 -3.82 -6.02 -13.64
CA ASN A 221 -3.38 -4.65 -13.49
C ASN A 221 -4.61 -3.75 -13.36
N MET A 222 -4.52 -2.66 -12.59
CA MET A 222 -5.63 -1.71 -12.46
C MET A 222 -5.97 -1.00 -13.78
N ALA A 223 -5.00 -0.94 -14.70
CA ALA A 223 -5.17 -0.40 -16.04
C ALA A 223 -5.75 -1.40 -17.05
N ASP A 224 -5.94 -2.68 -16.69
CA ASP A 224 -6.51 -3.68 -17.58
C ASP A 224 -7.94 -3.32 -17.96
N ASP A 225 -8.29 -3.52 -19.23
CA ASP A 225 -9.69 -3.37 -19.67
C ASP A 225 -10.56 -4.57 -19.26
N ALA A 226 -11.86 -4.41 -19.41
CA ALA A 226 -12.84 -5.40 -19.01
C ALA A 226 -12.65 -6.78 -19.68
N ASP A 227 -12.18 -6.79 -20.92
CA ASP A 227 -11.96 -8.04 -21.67
C ASP A 227 -10.67 -8.72 -21.26
N THR A 228 -9.61 -7.94 -21.00
CA THR A 228 -8.35 -8.42 -20.43
C THR A 228 -8.55 -8.99 -19.04
N ILE A 229 -9.30 -8.32 -18.15
CA ILE A 229 -9.67 -8.83 -16.82
C ILE A 229 -10.39 -10.17 -16.95
N ALA A 230 -11.41 -10.24 -17.82
CA ALA A 230 -12.16 -11.48 -18.04
C ALA A 230 -11.28 -12.60 -18.56
N GLN A 231 -10.36 -12.31 -19.50
CA GLN A 231 -9.42 -13.27 -20.03
C GLN A 231 -8.48 -13.82 -18.94
N LYS A 232 -7.91 -12.93 -18.11
CA LYS A 232 -6.99 -13.30 -17.03
C LYS A 232 -7.68 -14.18 -15.98
N ILE A 233 -8.90 -13.84 -15.57
CA ILE A 233 -9.69 -14.65 -14.63
C ILE A 233 -10.06 -16.01 -15.23
N ARG A 234 -10.51 -16.05 -16.49
CA ARG A 234 -10.81 -17.34 -17.15
C ARG A 234 -9.58 -18.26 -17.20
N LYS A 235 -8.39 -17.70 -17.46
CA LYS A 235 -7.11 -18.42 -17.52
C LYS A 235 -6.45 -18.65 -16.16
N ALA A 236 -7.01 -18.11 -15.07
CA ALA A 236 -6.50 -18.37 -13.73
C ALA A 236 -6.48 -19.89 -13.45
N LYS A 237 -5.40 -20.34 -12.81
CA LYS A 237 -5.25 -21.75 -12.45
C LYS A 237 -6.30 -22.14 -11.41
N THR A 238 -6.86 -23.34 -11.55
CA THR A 238 -7.82 -23.93 -10.62
C THR A 238 -7.64 -25.43 -10.59
N ASP A 239 -8.10 -26.07 -9.54
CA ASP A 239 -8.24 -27.52 -9.44
C ASP A 239 -9.57 -27.98 -10.11
N PRO A 240 -9.79 -29.30 -10.30
CA PRO A 240 -10.99 -29.82 -10.95
C PRO A 240 -12.22 -29.94 -10.05
N GLU A 241 -12.09 -29.72 -8.74
CA GLU A 241 -13.16 -29.93 -7.77
C GLU A 241 -14.11 -28.73 -7.70
N ALA A 242 -15.37 -28.99 -7.34
CA ALA A 242 -16.33 -27.93 -7.04
C ALA A 242 -15.89 -27.09 -5.83
N LEU A 243 -16.38 -25.86 -5.73
CA LEU A 243 -16.11 -25.01 -4.57
C LEU A 243 -16.76 -25.63 -3.31
N PRO A 244 -16.05 -25.61 -2.17
CA PRO A 244 -16.62 -26.09 -0.92
C PRO A 244 -17.64 -25.08 -0.37
N SER A 245 -18.53 -25.54 0.51
CA SER A 245 -19.48 -24.68 1.22
C SER A 245 -18.92 -24.08 2.52
N GLU A 246 -17.74 -24.54 2.96
CA GLU A 246 -17.11 -24.12 4.21
C GLU A 246 -15.61 -23.87 3.99
N GLU A 247 -15.03 -22.97 4.80
CA GLU A 247 -13.62 -22.55 4.68
C GLU A 247 -12.63 -23.72 4.85
N ALA A 248 -12.96 -24.70 5.68
CA ALA A 248 -12.15 -25.89 5.87
C ALA A 248 -11.92 -26.68 4.56
N GLY A 249 -12.88 -26.65 3.64
CA GLY A 249 -12.74 -27.27 2.32
C GLY A 249 -11.80 -26.56 1.36
N LEU A 250 -11.28 -25.38 1.71
CA LEU A 250 -10.22 -24.67 0.97
C LEU A 250 -8.81 -25.07 1.43
N GLU A 251 -8.68 -25.90 2.45
CA GLU A 251 -7.37 -26.36 2.91
C GLU A 251 -6.68 -27.19 1.82
N GLY A 252 -5.42 -26.86 1.53
CA GLY A 252 -4.66 -27.48 0.43
C GLY A 252 -5.04 -27.01 -0.99
N ARG A 253 -6.07 -26.14 -1.15
CA ARG A 253 -6.56 -25.64 -2.43
C ARG A 253 -6.22 -24.15 -2.60
N ALA A 254 -4.94 -23.84 -2.72
CA ALA A 254 -4.43 -22.47 -2.72
C ALA A 254 -5.03 -21.59 -3.82
N GLU A 255 -5.23 -22.11 -5.03
CA GLU A 255 -5.84 -21.39 -6.15
C GLU A 255 -7.32 -21.09 -5.92
N ALA A 256 -8.08 -22.06 -5.40
CA ALA A 256 -9.49 -21.88 -5.03
C ALA A 256 -9.63 -20.82 -3.93
N ARG A 257 -8.82 -20.95 -2.86
CA ARG A 257 -8.78 -19.98 -1.76
C ARG A 257 -8.49 -18.55 -2.26
N ASN A 258 -7.53 -18.41 -3.18
CA ASN A 258 -7.19 -17.10 -3.76
C ASN A 258 -8.36 -16.47 -4.50
N LEU A 259 -9.02 -17.22 -5.40
CA LEU A 259 -10.14 -16.67 -6.18
C LEU A 259 -11.36 -16.33 -5.31
N VAL A 260 -11.66 -17.17 -4.31
CA VAL A 260 -12.72 -16.89 -3.32
C VAL A 260 -12.38 -15.66 -2.47
N ALA A 261 -11.13 -15.52 -2.01
CA ALA A 261 -10.69 -14.36 -1.24
C ALA A 261 -10.73 -13.06 -2.06
N ILE A 262 -10.39 -13.11 -3.35
CA ILE A 262 -10.53 -11.96 -4.26
C ILE A 262 -12.01 -11.59 -4.40
N TYR A 263 -12.90 -12.57 -4.60
CA TYR A 263 -14.34 -12.31 -4.71
C TYR A 263 -14.88 -11.66 -3.43
N ALA A 264 -14.58 -12.26 -2.28
CA ALA A 264 -15.01 -11.77 -0.97
C ALA A 264 -14.56 -10.32 -0.72
N ALA A 265 -13.30 -9.99 -1.04
CA ALA A 265 -12.75 -8.65 -0.87
C ALA A 265 -13.38 -7.61 -1.84
N LEU A 266 -13.78 -8.04 -3.04
CA LEU A 266 -14.45 -7.17 -4.03
C LEU A 266 -15.94 -6.97 -3.70
N ALA A 267 -16.59 -7.98 -3.10
CA ALA A 267 -17.99 -7.94 -2.71
C ALA A 267 -18.23 -7.31 -1.32
N ASP A 268 -17.15 -6.99 -0.57
CA ASP A 268 -17.23 -6.58 0.84
C ASP A 268 -17.89 -7.62 1.76
N GLU A 269 -17.64 -8.90 1.48
CA GLU A 269 -18.21 -10.02 2.20
C GLU A 269 -17.12 -10.87 2.87
N SER A 270 -17.51 -11.69 3.86
CA SER A 270 -16.61 -12.69 4.41
C SER A 270 -16.45 -13.88 3.47
N ILE A 271 -15.30 -14.57 3.54
CA ILE A 271 -15.08 -15.81 2.79
C ILE A 271 -16.17 -16.84 3.09
N GLU A 272 -16.60 -16.92 4.35
CA GLU A 272 -17.66 -17.82 4.79
C GLU A 272 -18.99 -17.52 4.11
N THR A 273 -19.38 -16.23 4.00
CA THR A 273 -20.60 -15.81 3.29
C THR A 273 -20.53 -16.18 1.82
N VAL A 274 -19.42 -15.86 1.15
CA VAL A 274 -19.22 -16.21 -0.26
C VAL A 274 -19.32 -17.72 -0.48
N LEU A 275 -18.67 -18.53 0.36
CA LEU A 275 -18.69 -19.99 0.21
C LEU A 275 -20.08 -20.59 0.43
N ARG A 276 -20.91 -19.97 1.28
CA ARG A 276 -22.32 -20.38 1.44
C ARG A 276 -23.11 -20.19 0.15
N ASP A 277 -22.84 -19.12 -0.59
CA ASP A 277 -23.57 -18.76 -1.82
C ASP A 277 -23.05 -19.48 -3.07
N VAL A 278 -21.75 -19.79 -3.11
CA VAL A 278 -21.11 -20.40 -4.27
C VAL A 278 -20.75 -21.88 -4.05
N GLY A 279 -20.98 -22.44 -2.87
CA GLY A 279 -20.69 -23.85 -2.54
C GLY A 279 -21.35 -24.81 -3.53
N GLY A 280 -20.60 -25.81 -3.95
CA GLY A 280 -21.04 -26.79 -4.95
C GLY A 280 -20.91 -26.35 -6.42
N LYS A 281 -20.67 -25.05 -6.68
CA LYS A 281 -20.47 -24.57 -8.07
C LYS A 281 -19.11 -24.99 -8.62
N GLN A 282 -19.09 -25.24 -9.92
CA GLN A 282 -17.85 -25.45 -10.65
C GLN A 282 -17.16 -24.11 -10.98
N PHE A 283 -15.85 -24.11 -11.21
CA PHE A 283 -15.13 -22.89 -11.60
C PHE A 283 -15.61 -22.29 -12.93
N SER A 284 -16.24 -23.07 -13.80
CA SER A 284 -16.89 -22.56 -15.01
C SER A 284 -18.08 -21.64 -14.72
N GLU A 285 -18.72 -21.81 -13.58
CA GLU A 285 -19.83 -20.96 -13.11
C GLU A 285 -19.32 -19.81 -12.22
N PHE A 286 -18.36 -20.10 -11.36
CA PHE A 286 -17.81 -19.12 -10.40
C PHE A 286 -16.96 -18.01 -11.06
N LYS A 287 -16.09 -18.36 -12.03
CA LYS A 287 -15.23 -17.37 -12.69
C LYS A 287 -16.01 -16.25 -13.40
N PRO A 288 -17.12 -16.50 -14.12
CA PRO A 288 -17.98 -15.43 -14.61
C PRO A 288 -18.50 -14.48 -13.54
N MET A 289 -18.90 -15.00 -12.36
CA MET A 289 -19.32 -14.17 -11.23
C MET A 289 -18.18 -13.29 -10.73
N LEU A 290 -16.97 -13.84 -10.59
CA LEU A 290 -15.77 -13.09 -10.20
C LEU A 290 -15.41 -12.01 -11.23
N VAL A 291 -15.59 -12.28 -12.53
CA VAL A 291 -15.38 -11.28 -13.61
C VAL A 291 -16.32 -10.09 -13.42
N GLU A 292 -17.59 -10.33 -13.11
CA GLU A 292 -18.59 -9.28 -12.91
C GLU A 292 -18.19 -8.34 -11.76
N HIS A 293 -17.86 -8.91 -10.59
CA HIS A 293 -17.38 -8.12 -9.44
C HIS A 293 -16.07 -7.37 -9.72
N SER A 294 -15.13 -8.02 -10.43
CA SER A 294 -13.85 -7.39 -10.79
C SER A 294 -14.04 -6.22 -11.77
N ARG A 295 -14.95 -6.35 -12.71
CA ARG A 295 -15.32 -5.26 -13.64
C ARG A 295 -15.98 -4.10 -12.90
N GLY A 296 -16.92 -4.37 -12.00
CA GLY A 296 -17.57 -3.35 -11.19
C GLY A 296 -16.55 -2.49 -10.43
N ALA A 297 -15.65 -3.12 -9.68
CA ALA A 297 -14.67 -2.42 -8.86
C ALA A 297 -13.60 -1.66 -9.68
N LEU A 298 -13.09 -2.25 -10.78
CA LEU A 298 -11.97 -1.68 -11.54
C LEU A 298 -12.41 -0.79 -12.70
N CYS A 299 -13.60 -1.00 -13.30
CA CYS A 299 -14.08 -0.13 -14.38
C CYS A 299 -14.63 1.22 -13.88
N HIS A 300 -15.15 1.29 -12.65
CA HIS A 300 -15.44 2.58 -11.99
C HIS A 300 -14.17 3.42 -11.84
N SER A 301 -13.06 2.80 -11.46
CA SER A 301 -11.75 3.44 -11.38
C SER A 301 -11.29 4.01 -12.73
N ARG A 302 -11.58 3.33 -13.83
CA ARG A 302 -11.18 3.76 -15.19
C ARG A 302 -12.06 4.89 -15.75
N GLY A 303 -13.35 4.89 -15.45
CA GLY A 303 -14.26 5.99 -15.80
C GLY A 303 -13.81 7.30 -15.12
N ALA A 304 -13.45 7.22 -13.85
CA ALA A 304 -12.88 8.34 -13.11
C ALA A 304 -11.51 8.77 -13.65
N LEU A 305 -10.60 7.85 -14.03
CA LEU A 305 -9.32 8.16 -14.67
C LEU A 305 -9.50 8.95 -15.98
N CYS A 306 -10.48 8.57 -16.81
CA CYS A 306 -10.76 9.26 -18.08
C CYS A 306 -11.39 10.65 -17.86
N GLN A 307 -12.26 10.80 -16.86
CA GLN A 307 -12.89 12.07 -16.50
C GLN A 307 -11.91 13.00 -15.79
N THR A 308 -11.11 12.48 -14.84
CA THR A 308 -10.12 13.29 -14.10
C THR A 308 -8.97 13.76 -14.99
N ALA A 309 -8.56 12.94 -15.96
CA ALA A 309 -7.58 13.37 -16.96
C ALA A 309 -8.11 14.49 -17.87
N HIS A 310 -9.43 14.60 -18.06
CA HIS A 310 -10.07 15.65 -18.90
C HIS A 310 -10.47 16.89 -18.10
N GLU A 311 -10.96 16.74 -16.87
CA GLU A 311 -11.55 17.85 -16.09
C GLU A 311 -10.58 18.49 -15.08
N HIS A 312 -9.54 17.78 -14.62
CA HIS A 312 -8.64 18.25 -13.56
C HIS A 312 -7.18 18.37 -14.01
N SER A 313 -6.91 18.29 -15.32
CA SER A 313 -5.54 18.36 -15.85
C SER A 313 -4.82 19.68 -15.54
N THR A 314 -5.54 20.70 -15.03
CA THR A 314 -4.98 22.03 -14.80
C THR A 314 -4.86 22.42 -13.31
N SER A 315 -5.72 21.95 -12.42
CA SER A 315 -5.77 22.47 -11.03
C SER A 315 -5.16 21.53 -9.98
N VAL A 316 -5.49 20.24 -10.00
CA VAL A 316 -5.01 19.28 -8.98
C VAL A 316 -3.61 18.77 -9.32
N VAL A 317 -3.29 18.60 -10.59
CA VAL A 317 -1.94 18.22 -11.06
C VAL A 317 -0.95 19.39 -10.89
N MET A 318 -1.39 20.64 -10.91
CA MET A 318 -0.53 21.82 -10.68
C MET A 318 -0.14 22.02 -9.20
N CYS A 319 -0.87 21.46 -8.24
CA CYS A 319 -0.43 21.43 -6.83
C CYS A 319 0.49 20.24 -6.52
N MET A 320 0.70 19.31 -7.49
CA MET A 320 1.50 18.09 -7.34
C MET A 320 2.80 18.10 -8.19
N ILE A 321 3.12 19.22 -8.85
CA ILE A 321 4.38 19.42 -9.60
C ILE A 321 5.11 20.61 -8.93
#